data_56f275dc5a22dc89b9af7c6cd9126015
#
_entry.id   56f275dc5a22dc89b9af7c6cd9126015
#
_cell.length_a   1.000
_cell.length_b   1.000
_cell.length_c   1.000
_cell.angle_alpha   90.00
_cell.angle_beta   90.00
_cell.angle_gamma   90.00
#
_symmetry.space_group_name_H-M   'P 1'
#
loop_
_entity.id
_entity.type
_entity.pdbx_description
1 polymer ?
#
loop_
_entity_poly.entity_id
_entity_poly.type
_entity_poly.pdbx_seq_one_letter_code
_entity_poly.pdbx_strand_id
1 'polypeptide(L)'
;MARPWQAVSVLGALARNRNLRRVELAWGASIAAEWTHFVALGVFAYSAGGASAVGIAGLVRMLPAALLAPFASTLGDRFRRERFLVAVAFAGSAALGGSAAAFFFSRSELIVFALAGVVGVTSTLFRPALQATLPSLARTPEELIAANGATSTLESLGTLLGPLVAGVLVSVANAGVVFLVASGALLVAAGLLQGVLVEGRIQVSAPAGTHRPLELVAAGFRIVASAPKTRLLVVLTTAQSFIRGCLNVLIVVGVFRLLGSGAGAVGYLTAAVGVGGLVGAFGALSLKGRRLAVPFGVSLVFWGLPIILVAAWPHLAAAVVLLAVVGAANSVEDVAVFTLFQRIVPDVVLTRVLGIVWGLAMGAIAIGSVAATGIVALVGSRAAFVVVGAILPLTVLIVWRQLVRIDREVLPPVDELAIVEGVPMFAPLSIAAKEHMASRLVEVPVTAGEVVIRTGETGDRFYMVADGTLEVTNGVRAEARRGDFFGELALLRDIPRTATVIASTRSRLYALERDDFLAAVTGHSAVRAAGEALVEERLQRR
;
A
#
# COMPACT_ATOMS: atom_id res chain seq x y z
N MET A 1 14.48 9.42 14.69
CA MET A 1 15.00 10.10 13.49
C MET A 1 16.10 9.22 12.91
N ALA A 2 15.86 8.57 11.76
CA ALA A 2 16.89 7.79 11.09
C ALA A 2 18.04 8.74 10.70
N ARG A 3 19.27 8.36 11.04
CA ARG A 3 20.47 9.17 10.76
C ARG A 3 20.67 9.26 9.24
N PRO A 4 20.98 10.44 8.65
CA PRO A 4 21.06 10.62 7.19
C PRO A 4 22.06 9.68 6.50
N TRP A 5 23.06 9.16 7.18
CA TRP A 5 23.99 8.16 6.65
C TRP A 5 23.38 6.74 6.49
N GLN A 6 22.31 6.41 7.20
CA GLN A 6 21.61 5.14 6.98
C GLN A 6 20.88 5.14 5.63
N ALA A 7 20.31 6.27 5.21
CA ALA A 7 19.74 6.41 3.87
C ALA A 7 20.80 6.29 2.77
N VAL A 8 22.00 6.84 2.99
CA VAL A 8 23.12 6.74 2.03
C VAL A 8 23.65 5.31 1.95
N SER A 9 23.75 4.59 3.07
CA SER A 9 24.18 3.19 3.06
C SER A 9 23.18 2.25 2.39
N VAL A 10 21.89 2.53 2.55
CA VAL A 10 20.77 1.82 1.93
C VAL A 10 20.78 2.01 0.40
N LEU A 11 20.94 3.24 -0.08
CA LEU A 11 21.11 3.52 -1.52
C LEU A 11 22.40 2.92 -2.07
N GLY A 12 23.46 2.88 -1.27
CA GLY A 12 24.72 2.23 -1.62
C GLY A 12 24.60 0.70 -1.79
N ALA A 13 23.79 0.04 -0.97
CA ALA A 13 23.52 -1.39 -1.09
C ALA A 13 22.75 -1.71 -2.38
N LEU A 14 21.71 -0.91 -2.69
CA LEU A 14 20.95 -1.04 -3.93
C LEU A 14 21.84 -0.82 -5.18
N ALA A 15 22.74 0.18 -5.13
CA ALA A 15 23.64 0.48 -6.25
C ALA A 15 24.60 -0.66 -6.56
N ARG A 16 25.02 -1.45 -5.56
CA ARG A 16 25.94 -2.59 -5.71
C ARG A 16 25.26 -3.84 -6.28
N ASN A 17 23.97 -4.04 -6.00
CA ASN A 17 23.23 -5.18 -6.54
C ASN A 17 22.67 -4.83 -7.92
N ARG A 18 23.34 -5.32 -8.97
CA ARG A 18 23.01 -5.02 -10.37
C ARG A 18 21.60 -5.45 -10.75
N ASN A 19 21.13 -6.60 -10.25
CA ASN A 19 19.80 -7.12 -10.56
C ASN A 19 18.69 -6.30 -9.88
N LEU A 20 18.83 -5.98 -8.60
CA LEU A 20 17.90 -5.09 -7.89
C LEU A 20 17.82 -3.73 -8.57
N ARG A 21 18.96 -3.11 -8.87
CA ARG A 21 19.00 -1.81 -9.54
C ARG A 21 18.26 -1.82 -10.88
N ARG A 22 18.42 -2.89 -11.69
CA ARG A 22 17.74 -3.03 -12.98
C ARG A 22 16.22 -3.15 -12.81
N VAL A 23 15.78 -3.94 -11.84
CA VAL A 23 14.34 -4.13 -11.53
C VAL A 23 13.72 -2.83 -11.01
N GLU A 24 14.41 -2.10 -10.14
CA GLU A 24 13.92 -0.82 -9.63
C GLU A 24 13.86 0.26 -10.73
N LEU A 25 14.87 0.36 -11.58
CA LEU A 25 14.83 1.29 -12.72
C LEU A 25 13.71 0.93 -13.71
N ALA A 26 13.49 -0.36 -13.95
CA ALA A 26 12.36 -0.82 -14.78
C ALA A 26 11.01 -0.46 -14.14
N TRP A 27 10.91 -0.54 -12.82
CA TRP A 27 9.72 -0.09 -12.08
C TRP A 27 9.47 1.40 -12.26
N GLY A 28 10.50 2.23 -12.02
CA GLY A 28 10.40 3.68 -12.22
C GLY A 28 9.95 4.06 -13.64
N ALA A 29 10.53 3.40 -14.65
CA ALA A 29 10.15 3.60 -16.05
C ALA A 29 8.69 3.17 -16.32
N SER A 30 8.24 2.07 -15.71
CA SER A 30 6.87 1.58 -15.86
C SER A 30 5.85 2.52 -15.23
N ILE A 31 6.09 3.01 -14.02
CA ILE A 31 5.22 3.98 -13.34
C ILE A 31 5.17 5.31 -14.08
N ALA A 32 6.33 5.80 -14.55
CA ALA A 32 6.38 7.01 -15.36
C ALA A 32 5.55 6.85 -16.65
N ALA A 33 5.69 5.72 -17.36
CA ALA A 33 4.91 5.42 -18.55
C ALA A 33 3.41 5.35 -18.26
N GLU A 34 3.02 4.71 -17.17
CA GLU A 34 1.62 4.56 -16.77
C GLU A 34 0.95 5.94 -16.55
N TRP A 35 1.56 6.80 -15.75
CA TRP A 35 1.01 8.13 -15.45
C TRP A 35 1.08 9.08 -16.64
N THR A 36 2.13 8.97 -17.47
CA THR A 36 2.26 9.72 -18.72
C THR A 36 1.15 9.32 -19.69
N HIS A 37 0.93 8.00 -19.87
CA HIS A 37 -0.18 7.49 -20.69
C HIS A 37 -1.55 7.92 -20.17
N PHE A 38 -1.76 7.92 -18.85
CA PHE A 38 -3.02 8.32 -18.23
C PHE A 38 -3.46 9.72 -18.66
N VAL A 39 -2.53 10.69 -18.60
CA VAL A 39 -2.80 12.09 -19.01
C VAL A 39 -3.06 12.17 -20.52
N ALA A 40 -2.20 11.53 -21.32
CA ALA A 40 -2.34 11.56 -22.78
C ALA A 40 -3.66 10.93 -23.26
N LEU A 41 -4.04 9.80 -22.67
CA LEU A 41 -5.31 9.15 -22.97
C LEU A 41 -6.51 10.02 -22.62
N GLY A 42 -6.48 10.71 -21.47
CA GLY A 42 -7.53 11.64 -21.05
C GLY A 42 -7.70 12.81 -22.03
N VAL A 43 -6.59 13.44 -22.42
CA VAL A 43 -6.58 14.55 -23.39
C VAL A 43 -7.05 14.07 -24.77
N PHE A 44 -6.53 12.95 -25.25
CA PHE A 44 -6.94 12.35 -26.52
C PHE A 44 -8.44 12.03 -26.52
N ALA A 45 -8.93 11.34 -25.51
CA ALA A 45 -10.32 10.95 -25.40
C ALA A 45 -11.25 12.18 -25.37
N TYR A 46 -10.83 13.24 -24.66
CA TYR A 46 -11.63 14.48 -24.65
C TYR A 46 -11.71 15.14 -26.04
N SER A 47 -10.59 15.16 -26.77
CA SER A 47 -10.58 15.69 -28.14
C SER A 47 -11.40 14.86 -29.13
N ALA A 48 -11.52 13.55 -28.87
CA ALA A 48 -12.26 12.61 -29.71
C ALA A 48 -13.78 12.69 -29.52
N GLY A 49 -14.26 12.72 -28.27
CA GLY A 49 -15.71 12.68 -27.98
C GLY A 49 -16.11 13.36 -26.68
N GLY A 50 -15.31 14.32 -26.20
CA GLY A 50 -15.61 15.10 -24.98
C GLY A 50 -15.64 14.24 -23.72
N ALA A 51 -16.50 14.61 -22.77
CA ALA A 51 -16.61 13.94 -21.48
C ALA A 51 -16.95 12.45 -21.60
N SER A 52 -17.84 12.07 -22.52
CA SER A 52 -18.28 10.69 -22.73
C SER A 52 -17.12 9.79 -23.14
N ALA A 53 -16.28 10.24 -24.07
CA ALA A 53 -15.11 9.47 -24.50
C ALA A 53 -14.07 9.32 -23.38
N VAL A 54 -13.88 10.33 -22.51
CA VAL A 54 -13.00 10.23 -21.33
C VAL A 54 -13.50 9.15 -20.36
N GLY A 55 -14.80 9.11 -20.11
CA GLY A 55 -15.39 8.07 -19.25
C GLY A 55 -15.25 6.67 -19.83
N ILE A 56 -15.49 6.51 -21.14
CA ILE A 56 -15.31 5.24 -21.86
C ILE A 56 -13.83 4.81 -21.80
N ALA A 57 -12.89 5.72 -22.04
CA ALA A 57 -11.46 5.43 -21.95
C ALA A 57 -11.06 4.96 -20.54
N GLY A 58 -11.60 5.60 -19.50
CA GLY A 58 -11.40 5.19 -18.11
C GLY A 58 -11.98 3.79 -17.82
N LEU A 59 -13.18 3.51 -18.31
CA LEU A 59 -13.82 2.20 -18.18
C LEU A 59 -13.01 1.12 -18.89
N VAL A 60 -12.70 1.31 -20.16
CA VAL A 60 -11.99 0.32 -20.99
C VAL A 60 -10.59 0.05 -20.44
N ARG A 61 -9.93 1.06 -19.86
CA ARG A 61 -8.62 0.88 -19.20
C ARG A 61 -8.72 0.08 -17.89
N MET A 62 -9.72 0.36 -17.06
CA MET A 62 -9.79 -0.15 -15.69
C MET A 62 -10.60 -1.44 -15.55
N LEU A 63 -11.66 -1.64 -16.34
CA LEU A 63 -12.54 -2.80 -16.18
C LEU A 63 -11.84 -4.15 -16.49
N PRO A 64 -11.09 -4.31 -17.60
CA PRO A 64 -10.35 -5.54 -17.85
C PRO A 64 -9.30 -5.83 -16.77
N ALA A 65 -8.63 -4.78 -16.29
CA ALA A 65 -7.67 -4.84 -15.21
C ALA A 65 -8.32 -5.32 -13.89
N ALA A 66 -9.48 -4.77 -13.54
CA ALA A 66 -10.25 -5.17 -12.35
C ALA A 66 -10.69 -6.63 -12.40
N LEU A 67 -11.15 -7.10 -13.56
CA LEU A 67 -11.58 -8.49 -13.76
C LEU A 67 -10.41 -9.48 -13.71
N LEU A 68 -9.22 -9.07 -14.14
CA LEU A 68 -8.02 -9.92 -14.15
C LEU A 68 -7.21 -9.84 -12.85
N ALA A 69 -7.38 -8.79 -12.04
CA ALA A 69 -6.62 -8.59 -10.80
C ALA A 69 -6.63 -9.80 -9.84
N PRO A 70 -7.76 -10.50 -9.60
CA PRO A 70 -7.77 -11.69 -8.74
C PRO A 70 -6.93 -12.87 -9.28
N PHE A 71 -6.67 -12.89 -10.60
CA PHE A 71 -5.92 -13.93 -11.28
C PHE A 71 -4.46 -13.54 -11.54
N ALA A 72 -4.08 -12.29 -11.27
CA ALA A 72 -2.76 -11.76 -11.58
C ALA A 72 -1.63 -12.53 -10.89
N SER A 73 -1.80 -12.89 -9.61
CA SER A 73 -0.82 -13.67 -8.85
C SER A 73 -0.66 -15.08 -9.40
N THR A 74 -1.78 -15.76 -9.72
CA THR A 74 -1.75 -17.13 -10.26
C THR A 74 -1.14 -17.19 -11.65
N LEU A 75 -1.30 -16.14 -12.46
CA LEU A 75 -0.66 -16.04 -13.77
C LEU A 75 0.86 -15.86 -13.62
N GLY A 76 1.30 -14.99 -12.70
CA GLY A 76 2.72 -14.77 -12.42
C GLY A 76 3.45 -16.02 -11.91
N ASP A 77 2.75 -16.89 -11.15
CA ASP A 77 3.34 -18.10 -10.59
C ASP A 77 3.52 -19.24 -11.62
N ARG A 78 2.81 -19.20 -12.75
CA ARG A 78 2.93 -20.23 -13.83
C ARG A 78 4.16 -20.05 -14.71
N PHE A 79 4.71 -18.86 -14.77
CA PHE A 79 5.83 -18.52 -15.64
C PHE A 79 7.08 -18.16 -14.83
N ARG A 80 8.25 -18.18 -15.46
CA ARG A 80 9.46 -17.62 -14.88
C ARG A 80 9.25 -16.11 -14.71
N ARG A 81 9.34 -15.62 -13.47
CA ARG A 81 8.97 -14.24 -13.08
C ARG A 81 9.67 -13.18 -13.92
N GLU A 82 10.98 -13.36 -14.21
CA GLU A 82 11.74 -12.44 -15.04
C GLU A 82 11.23 -12.40 -16.49
N ARG A 83 10.89 -13.56 -17.09
CA ARG A 83 10.34 -13.61 -18.45
C ARG A 83 8.92 -13.03 -18.50
N PHE A 84 8.13 -13.27 -17.47
CA PHE A 84 6.80 -12.71 -17.35
C PHE A 84 6.85 -11.18 -17.30
N LEU A 85 7.71 -10.59 -16.46
CA LEU A 85 7.90 -9.14 -16.38
C LEU A 85 8.36 -8.54 -17.72
N VAL A 86 9.30 -9.17 -18.42
CA VAL A 86 9.74 -8.74 -19.76
C VAL A 86 8.59 -8.78 -20.76
N ALA A 87 7.82 -9.88 -20.78
CA ALA A 87 6.68 -10.03 -21.70
C ALA A 87 5.61 -8.99 -21.44
N VAL A 88 5.27 -8.72 -20.17
CA VAL A 88 4.28 -7.71 -19.75
C VAL A 88 4.75 -6.31 -20.14
N ALA A 89 6.03 -5.95 -19.88
CA ALA A 89 6.58 -4.66 -20.27
C ALA A 89 6.60 -4.48 -21.79
N PHE A 90 6.98 -5.52 -22.54
CA PHE A 90 6.98 -5.50 -24.00
C PHE A 90 5.57 -5.38 -24.58
N ALA A 91 4.58 -6.11 -24.03
CA ALA A 91 3.18 -6.03 -24.45
C ALA A 91 2.60 -4.62 -24.20
N GLY A 92 2.90 -4.03 -23.03
CA GLY A 92 2.52 -2.65 -22.71
C GLY A 92 3.18 -1.64 -23.66
N SER A 93 4.49 -1.80 -23.94
CA SER A 93 5.21 -0.96 -24.90
C SER A 93 4.61 -1.06 -26.31
N ALA A 94 4.34 -2.28 -26.79
CA ALA A 94 3.71 -2.50 -28.09
C ALA A 94 2.31 -1.88 -28.17
N ALA A 95 1.50 -1.97 -27.10
CA ALA A 95 0.20 -1.35 -27.04
C ALA A 95 0.30 0.19 -27.10
N LEU A 96 1.24 0.80 -26.37
CA LEU A 96 1.46 2.24 -26.42
C LEU A 96 2.03 2.70 -27.77
N GLY A 97 2.96 1.95 -28.37
CA GLY A 97 3.44 2.22 -29.71
C GLY A 97 2.35 2.09 -30.77
N GLY A 98 1.49 1.08 -30.62
CA GLY A 98 0.29 0.92 -31.44
C GLY A 98 -0.71 2.07 -31.29
N SER A 99 -0.88 2.59 -30.06
CA SER A 99 -1.72 3.77 -29.80
C SER A 99 -1.16 5.02 -30.48
N ALA A 100 0.18 5.19 -30.46
CA ALA A 100 0.84 6.27 -31.19
C ALA A 100 0.67 6.11 -32.71
N ALA A 101 0.86 4.90 -33.23
CA ALA A 101 0.64 4.62 -34.65
C ALA A 101 -0.81 4.87 -35.06
N ALA A 102 -1.77 4.44 -34.25
CA ALA A 102 -3.18 4.72 -34.48
C ALA A 102 -3.47 6.22 -34.46
N PHE A 103 -2.86 6.98 -33.56
CA PHE A 103 -2.99 8.44 -33.52
C PHE A 103 -2.49 9.11 -34.79
N PHE A 104 -1.30 8.74 -35.29
CA PHE A 104 -0.67 9.43 -36.43
C PHE A 104 -1.19 8.97 -37.79
N PHE A 105 -1.48 7.67 -37.96
CA PHE A 105 -1.78 7.10 -39.28
C PHE A 105 -3.24 6.77 -39.49
N SER A 106 -3.92 6.11 -38.56
CA SER A 106 -5.30 5.67 -38.75
C SER A 106 -6.35 6.62 -38.17
N ARG A 107 -5.95 7.44 -37.19
CA ARG A 107 -6.82 8.33 -36.40
C ARG A 107 -8.04 7.60 -35.79
N SER A 108 -7.89 6.29 -35.57
CA SER A 108 -8.95 5.44 -35.04
C SER A 108 -8.98 5.51 -33.51
N GLU A 109 -10.02 6.13 -32.98
CA GLU A 109 -10.29 6.20 -31.54
C GLU A 109 -10.50 4.82 -30.92
N LEU A 110 -11.19 3.93 -31.65
CA LEU A 110 -11.48 2.58 -31.21
C LEU A 110 -10.19 1.77 -30.95
N ILE A 111 -9.20 1.91 -31.84
CA ILE A 111 -7.90 1.22 -31.68
C ILE A 111 -7.19 1.75 -30.45
N VAL A 112 -7.13 3.08 -30.26
CA VAL A 112 -6.47 3.69 -29.08
C VAL A 112 -7.15 3.23 -27.79
N PHE A 113 -8.46 3.18 -27.72
CA PHE A 113 -9.19 2.73 -26.54
C PHE A 113 -9.00 1.24 -26.28
N ALA A 114 -9.05 0.39 -27.31
CA ALA A 114 -8.79 -1.04 -27.16
C ALA A 114 -7.36 -1.29 -26.62
N LEU A 115 -6.37 -0.59 -27.16
CA LEU A 115 -4.98 -0.67 -26.69
C LEU A 115 -4.80 -0.10 -25.29
N ALA A 116 -5.56 0.94 -24.90
CA ALA A 116 -5.58 1.43 -23.51
C ALA A 116 -6.07 0.36 -22.53
N GLY A 117 -7.01 -0.50 -22.93
CA GLY A 117 -7.41 -1.68 -22.16
C GLY A 117 -6.23 -2.66 -21.95
N VAL A 118 -5.46 -2.92 -23.00
CA VAL A 118 -4.24 -3.76 -22.90
C VAL A 118 -3.22 -3.14 -21.94
N VAL A 119 -3.00 -1.81 -22.03
CA VAL A 119 -2.09 -1.10 -21.11
C VAL A 119 -2.60 -1.22 -19.66
N GLY A 120 -3.91 -1.09 -19.41
CA GLY A 120 -4.49 -1.28 -18.08
C GLY A 120 -4.22 -2.68 -17.50
N VAL A 121 -4.40 -3.72 -18.32
CA VAL A 121 -4.08 -5.11 -17.94
C VAL A 121 -2.60 -5.29 -17.63
N THR A 122 -1.70 -4.82 -18.51
CA THR A 122 -0.26 -4.97 -18.31
C THR A 122 0.23 -4.24 -17.07
N SER A 123 -0.25 -3.03 -16.79
CA SER A 123 0.07 -2.29 -15.55
C SER A 123 -0.38 -3.06 -14.30
N THR A 124 -1.56 -3.67 -14.32
CA THR A 124 -2.09 -4.46 -13.19
C THR A 124 -1.28 -5.74 -12.94
N LEU A 125 -0.75 -6.36 -13.98
CA LEU A 125 0.07 -7.57 -13.87
C LEU A 125 1.52 -7.28 -13.45
N PHE A 126 2.05 -6.12 -13.80
CA PHE A 126 3.45 -5.77 -13.58
C PHE A 126 3.80 -5.64 -12.09
N ARG A 127 3.00 -4.92 -11.33
CA ARG A 127 3.26 -4.60 -9.91
C ARG A 127 3.37 -5.85 -9.01
N PRO A 128 2.41 -6.78 -8.98
CA PRO A 128 2.51 -7.98 -8.15
C PRO A 128 3.68 -8.88 -8.56
N ALA A 129 3.95 -9.00 -9.86
CA ALA A 129 5.06 -9.80 -10.38
C ALA A 129 6.42 -9.21 -9.94
N LEU A 130 6.56 -7.88 -9.97
CA LEU A 130 7.76 -7.19 -9.50
C LEU A 130 7.96 -7.40 -8.00
N GLN A 131 6.94 -7.15 -7.18
CA GLN A 131 6.99 -7.32 -5.72
C GLN A 131 7.36 -8.76 -5.32
N ALA A 132 6.82 -9.75 -6.04
CA ALA A 132 7.17 -11.15 -5.84
C ALA A 132 8.62 -11.50 -6.26
N THR A 133 9.26 -10.68 -7.10
CA THR A 133 10.63 -10.89 -7.57
C THR A 133 11.68 -10.29 -6.63
N LEU A 134 11.38 -9.18 -5.94
CA LEU A 134 12.33 -8.48 -5.07
C LEU A 134 12.98 -9.36 -3.99
N PRO A 135 12.23 -10.20 -3.22
CA PRO A 135 12.83 -11.04 -2.21
C PRO A 135 13.83 -12.07 -2.76
N SER A 136 13.63 -12.54 -4.01
CA SER A 136 14.51 -13.51 -4.65
C SER A 136 15.80 -12.91 -5.22
N LEU A 137 15.87 -11.58 -5.33
CA LEU A 137 17.05 -10.85 -5.83
C LEU A 137 17.86 -10.22 -4.69
N ALA A 138 17.25 -9.98 -3.54
CA ALA A 138 17.91 -9.44 -2.36
C ALA A 138 18.80 -10.52 -1.72
N ARG A 139 20.07 -10.21 -1.51
CA ARG A 139 21.07 -11.11 -0.89
C ARG A 139 21.09 -10.98 0.63
N THR A 140 20.66 -9.82 1.13
CA THR A 140 20.58 -9.53 2.56
C THR A 140 19.24 -8.87 2.91
N PRO A 141 18.79 -8.94 4.17
CA PRO A 141 17.59 -8.23 4.62
C PRO A 141 17.65 -6.73 4.38
N GLU A 142 18.85 -6.13 4.51
CA GLU A 142 19.09 -4.70 4.27
C GLU A 142 18.87 -4.34 2.80
N GLU A 143 19.31 -5.20 1.86
CA GLU A 143 19.05 -5.01 0.43
C GLU A 143 17.55 -5.06 0.13
N LEU A 144 16.78 -5.94 0.78
CA LEU A 144 15.33 -6.02 0.59
C LEU A 144 14.61 -4.78 1.13
N ILE A 145 15.02 -4.29 2.30
CA ILE A 145 14.50 -3.04 2.86
C ILE A 145 14.82 -1.87 1.94
N ALA A 146 16.05 -1.82 1.42
CA ALA A 146 16.50 -0.83 0.46
C ALA A 146 15.66 -0.84 -0.82
N ALA A 147 15.41 -2.03 -1.38
CA ALA A 147 14.60 -2.20 -2.57
C ALA A 147 13.16 -1.73 -2.35
N ASN A 148 12.49 -2.17 -1.28
CA ASN A 148 11.13 -1.72 -0.99
C ASN A 148 11.04 -0.19 -0.79
N GLY A 149 12.04 0.42 -0.15
CA GLY A 149 12.15 1.88 -0.03
C GLY A 149 12.31 2.57 -1.38
N ALA A 150 13.15 2.01 -2.28
CA ALA A 150 13.34 2.51 -3.63
C ALA A 150 12.06 2.38 -4.47
N THR A 151 11.39 1.23 -4.42
CA THR A 151 10.10 1.00 -5.09
C THR A 151 9.09 2.09 -4.73
N SER A 152 8.91 2.36 -3.41
CA SER A 152 7.97 3.39 -2.94
C SER A 152 8.39 4.81 -3.36
N THR A 153 9.68 5.10 -3.35
CA THR A 153 10.21 6.40 -3.78
C THR A 153 10.00 6.61 -5.28
N LEU A 154 10.31 5.61 -6.10
CA LEU A 154 10.11 5.66 -7.54
C LEU A 154 8.64 5.74 -7.92
N GLU A 155 7.75 5.07 -7.18
CA GLU A 155 6.31 5.20 -7.34
C GLU A 155 5.84 6.63 -7.08
N SER A 156 6.28 7.23 -5.99
CA SER A 156 5.97 8.62 -5.65
C SER A 156 6.49 9.61 -6.70
N LEU A 157 7.74 9.42 -7.13
CA LEU A 157 8.35 10.25 -8.18
C LEU A 157 7.62 10.07 -9.52
N GLY A 158 7.28 8.84 -9.90
CA GLY A 158 6.56 8.56 -11.14
C GLY A 158 5.16 9.15 -11.17
N THR A 159 4.44 9.08 -10.04
CA THR A 159 3.12 9.70 -9.87
C THR A 159 3.16 11.23 -9.97
N LEU A 160 4.26 11.85 -9.58
CA LEU A 160 4.48 13.28 -9.72
C LEU A 160 4.99 13.67 -11.11
N LEU A 161 6.11 13.05 -11.52
CA LEU A 161 6.83 13.45 -12.74
C LEU A 161 6.13 12.97 -14.02
N GLY A 162 5.48 11.81 -14.00
CA GLY A 162 4.77 11.28 -15.15
C GLY A 162 3.72 12.23 -15.71
N PRO A 163 2.74 12.67 -14.90
CA PRO A 163 1.75 13.65 -15.35
C PRO A 163 2.34 15.00 -15.72
N LEU A 164 3.37 15.47 -15.02
CA LEU A 164 4.05 16.72 -15.30
C LEU A 164 4.70 16.68 -16.70
N VAL A 165 5.49 15.64 -16.97
CA VAL A 165 6.11 15.41 -18.28
C VAL A 165 5.04 15.29 -19.38
N ALA A 166 3.98 14.55 -19.13
CA ALA A 166 2.88 14.41 -20.07
C ALA A 166 2.21 15.75 -20.36
N GLY A 167 1.95 16.57 -19.32
CA GLY A 167 1.36 17.91 -19.47
C GLY A 167 2.22 18.82 -20.33
N VAL A 168 3.53 18.83 -20.11
CA VAL A 168 4.48 19.60 -20.93
C VAL A 168 4.49 19.07 -22.37
N LEU A 169 4.65 17.77 -22.57
CA LEU A 169 4.72 17.17 -23.92
C LEU A 169 3.42 17.37 -24.70
N VAL A 170 2.24 17.26 -24.06
CA VAL A 170 0.96 17.53 -24.72
C VAL A 170 0.82 19.00 -25.09
N SER A 171 1.37 19.93 -24.29
CA SER A 171 1.27 21.36 -24.55
C SER A 171 2.18 21.82 -25.70
N VAL A 172 3.37 21.19 -25.88
CA VAL A 172 4.34 21.57 -26.92
C VAL A 172 4.26 20.69 -28.17
N ALA A 173 3.62 19.53 -28.07
CA ALA A 173 3.46 18.60 -29.18
C ALA A 173 2.01 18.10 -29.28
N ASN A 174 1.77 16.81 -28.98
CA ASN A 174 0.44 16.19 -29.00
C ASN A 174 0.41 14.88 -28.21
N ALA A 175 -0.76 14.27 -28.03
CA ALA A 175 -0.94 13.00 -27.30
C ALA A 175 -0.18 11.82 -27.96
N GLY A 176 -0.03 11.81 -29.29
CA GLY A 176 0.70 10.77 -30.01
C GLY A 176 2.18 10.71 -29.61
N VAL A 177 2.83 11.87 -29.47
CA VAL A 177 4.22 11.95 -28.98
C VAL A 177 4.31 11.42 -27.55
N VAL A 178 3.33 11.72 -26.71
CA VAL A 178 3.31 11.22 -25.32
C VAL A 178 3.17 9.70 -25.30
N PHE A 179 2.35 9.10 -26.15
CA PHE A 179 2.25 7.64 -26.30
C PHE A 179 3.58 7.03 -26.73
N LEU A 180 4.33 7.66 -27.65
CA LEU A 180 5.66 7.21 -28.06
C LEU A 180 6.66 7.24 -26.91
N VAL A 181 6.70 8.33 -26.16
CA VAL A 181 7.59 8.47 -24.99
C VAL A 181 7.26 7.42 -23.94
N ALA A 182 6.00 7.19 -23.63
CA ALA A 182 5.56 6.15 -22.70
C ALA A 182 5.91 4.74 -23.21
N SER A 183 5.74 4.49 -24.53
CA SER A 183 6.18 3.22 -25.18
C SER A 183 7.67 3.02 -25.02
N GLY A 184 8.47 4.05 -25.29
CA GLY A 184 9.94 4.02 -25.12
C GLY A 184 10.35 3.73 -23.69
N ALA A 185 9.68 4.32 -22.70
CA ALA A 185 9.96 4.05 -21.30
C ALA A 185 9.70 2.58 -20.91
N LEU A 186 8.58 1.97 -21.37
CA LEU A 186 8.33 0.54 -21.18
C LEU A 186 9.29 -0.36 -21.96
N LEU A 187 9.76 0.07 -23.14
CA LEU A 187 10.77 -0.66 -23.90
C LEU A 187 12.11 -0.66 -23.16
N VAL A 188 12.50 0.47 -22.56
CA VAL A 188 13.66 0.56 -21.67
C VAL A 188 13.49 -0.36 -20.45
N ALA A 189 12.30 -0.38 -19.84
CA ALA A 189 11.99 -1.29 -18.75
C ALA A 189 12.17 -2.76 -19.17
N ALA A 190 11.64 -3.16 -20.33
CA ALA A 190 11.80 -4.50 -20.88
C ALA A 190 13.28 -4.85 -21.10
N GLY A 191 14.08 -3.92 -21.65
CA GLY A 191 15.52 -4.10 -21.86
C GLY A 191 16.31 -4.25 -20.56
N LEU A 192 15.96 -3.47 -19.53
CA LEU A 192 16.56 -3.58 -18.20
C LEU A 192 16.28 -4.96 -17.57
N LEU A 193 15.08 -5.50 -17.76
CA LEU A 193 14.65 -6.77 -17.21
C LEU A 193 15.25 -7.99 -17.93
N GLN A 194 15.62 -7.89 -19.21
CA GLN A 194 16.18 -9.01 -19.99
C GLN A 194 17.48 -9.58 -19.42
N GLY A 195 18.20 -8.84 -18.62
CA GLY A 195 19.46 -9.32 -18.02
C GLY A 195 19.34 -9.68 -16.54
N VAL A 196 18.12 -9.77 -16.00
CA VAL A 196 17.88 -10.14 -14.61
C VAL A 196 17.83 -11.66 -14.52
N LEU A 197 18.74 -12.24 -13.74
CA LEU A 197 18.78 -13.68 -13.46
C LEU A 197 18.23 -13.88 -12.03
N VAL A 198 17.14 -14.60 -11.91
CA VAL A 198 16.60 -15.06 -10.63
C VAL A 198 17.20 -16.44 -10.35
N GLU A 199 18.16 -16.48 -9.41
CA GLU A 199 18.76 -17.73 -8.95
C GLU A 199 17.80 -18.42 -7.97
N GLY A 200 17.39 -19.65 -8.31
CA GLY A 200 16.57 -20.51 -7.44
C GLY A 200 15.09 -20.55 -7.82
N ARG A 201 14.62 -21.74 -8.17
CA ARG A 201 13.19 -22.09 -8.14
C ARG A 201 12.74 -22.18 -6.70
N ILE A 202 12.29 -21.08 -6.11
CA ILE A 202 11.36 -21.22 -4.99
C ILE A 202 10.04 -21.66 -5.64
N GLN A 203 9.86 -22.96 -5.79
CA GLN A 203 8.54 -23.53 -5.89
C GLN A 203 7.89 -23.26 -4.53
N VAL A 204 7.23 -22.11 -4.42
CA VAL A 204 6.18 -21.98 -3.41
C VAL A 204 5.12 -22.97 -3.88
N SER A 205 5.19 -24.19 -3.34
CA SER A 205 4.08 -25.15 -3.44
C SER A 205 2.88 -24.40 -2.89
N ALA A 206 2.01 -23.95 -3.81
CA ALA A 206 0.70 -23.50 -3.40
C ALA A 206 0.13 -24.64 -2.53
N PRO A 207 -0.36 -24.35 -1.32
CA PRO A 207 -1.03 -25.39 -0.54
C PRO A 207 -2.07 -26.00 -1.46
N ALA A 208 -1.98 -27.32 -1.66
CA ALA A 208 -2.87 -28.11 -2.49
C ALA A 208 -4.28 -28.17 -1.85
N GLY A 209 -4.93 -27.03 -1.83
CA GLY A 209 -6.34 -26.88 -1.49
C GLY A 209 -7.07 -26.50 -2.77
N THR A 210 -7.84 -27.43 -3.28
CA THR A 210 -8.71 -27.32 -4.46
C THR A 210 -9.88 -26.36 -4.28
N HIS A 211 -9.67 -25.25 -3.57
CA HIS A 211 -10.71 -24.22 -3.45
C HIS A 211 -10.79 -23.44 -4.76
N ARG A 212 -11.96 -23.52 -5.40
CA ARG A 212 -12.26 -22.74 -6.60
C ARG A 212 -12.07 -21.26 -6.27
N PRO A 213 -11.39 -20.45 -7.11
CA PRO A 213 -11.14 -19.04 -6.84
C PRO A 213 -12.40 -18.26 -6.44
N LEU A 214 -13.55 -18.62 -7.02
CA LEU A 214 -14.85 -18.04 -6.71
C LEU A 214 -15.31 -18.32 -5.26
N GLU A 215 -14.99 -19.48 -4.71
CA GLU A 215 -15.34 -19.83 -3.32
C GLU A 215 -14.53 -19.00 -2.31
N LEU A 216 -13.26 -18.74 -2.63
CA LEU A 216 -12.41 -17.87 -1.82
C LEU A 216 -12.90 -16.42 -1.82
N VAL A 217 -13.31 -15.91 -2.98
CA VAL A 217 -13.91 -14.57 -3.12
C VAL A 217 -15.23 -14.50 -2.36
N ALA A 218 -16.12 -15.50 -2.52
CA ALA A 218 -17.40 -15.54 -1.81
C ALA A 218 -17.23 -15.63 -0.29
N ALA A 219 -16.24 -16.39 0.20
CA ALA A 219 -15.92 -16.48 1.62
C ALA A 219 -15.47 -15.13 2.18
N GLY A 220 -14.63 -14.39 1.44
CA GLY A 220 -14.21 -13.06 1.83
C GLY A 220 -15.37 -12.06 1.86
N PHE A 221 -16.26 -12.04 0.87
CA PHE A 221 -17.47 -11.20 0.90
C PHE A 221 -18.35 -11.51 2.11
N ARG A 222 -18.49 -12.79 2.49
CA ARG A 222 -19.24 -13.18 3.68
C ARG A 222 -18.63 -12.63 4.96
N ILE A 223 -17.29 -12.65 5.06
CA ILE A 223 -16.57 -12.06 6.20
C ILE A 223 -16.82 -10.55 6.30
N VAL A 224 -16.71 -9.82 5.19
CA VAL A 224 -17.00 -8.38 5.15
C VAL A 224 -18.45 -8.10 5.53
N ALA A 225 -19.40 -8.88 5.01
CA ALA A 225 -20.83 -8.69 5.29
C ALA A 225 -21.19 -8.95 6.75
N SER A 226 -20.55 -9.92 7.42
CA SER A 226 -20.83 -10.31 8.80
C SER A 226 -20.22 -9.35 9.84
N ALA A 227 -19.17 -8.58 9.50
CA ALA A 227 -18.46 -7.70 10.41
C ALA A 227 -18.83 -6.22 10.18
N PRO A 228 -19.68 -5.59 11.01
CA PRO A 228 -20.20 -4.23 10.76
C PRO A 228 -19.10 -3.16 10.61
N LYS A 229 -18.04 -3.24 11.44
CA LYS A 229 -16.90 -2.30 11.37
C LYS A 229 -16.13 -2.42 10.05
N THR A 230 -15.79 -3.67 9.67
CA THR A 230 -15.10 -3.96 8.40
C THR A 230 -15.95 -3.54 7.21
N ARG A 231 -17.25 -3.83 7.23
CA ARG A 231 -18.21 -3.44 6.19
C ARG A 231 -18.25 -1.93 6.00
N LEU A 232 -18.30 -1.16 7.10
CA LEU A 232 -18.30 0.31 7.04
C LEU A 232 -17.02 0.83 6.36
N LEU A 233 -15.85 0.33 6.76
CA LEU A 233 -14.58 0.74 6.14
C LEU A 233 -14.55 0.38 4.65
N VAL A 234 -14.97 -0.82 4.27
CA VAL A 234 -15.04 -1.26 2.85
C VAL A 234 -15.96 -0.36 2.05
N VAL A 235 -17.15 -0.04 2.57
CA VAL A 235 -18.10 0.86 1.88
C VAL A 235 -17.52 2.26 1.69
N LEU A 236 -16.89 2.83 2.71
CA LEU A 236 -16.28 4.16 2.63
C LEU A 236 -15.10 4.20 1.65
N THR A 237 -14.21 3.21 1.68
CA THR A 237 -13.08 3.09 0.73
C THR A 237 -13.58 2.88 -0.70
N THR A 238 -14.65 2.09 -0.88
CA THR A 238 -15.28 1.90 -2.20
C THR A 238 -15.92 3.20 -2.70
N ALA A 239 -16.60 3.94 -1.83
CA ALA A 239 -17.16 5.25 -2.18
C ALA A 239 -16.05 6.26 -2.54
N GLN A 240 -14.95 6.30 -1.79
CA GLN A 240 -13.78 7.13 -2.13
C GLN A 240 -13.20 6.76 -3.49
N SER A 241 -13.05 5.46 -3.77
CA SER A 241 -12.56 4.97 -5.06
C SER A 241 -13.49 5.34 -6.22
N PHE A 242 -14.82 5.32 -5.99
CA PHE A 242 -15.79 5.83 -6.96
C PHE A 242 -15.59 7.33 -7.25
N ILE A 243 -15.42 8.15 -6.21
CA ILE A 243 -15.13 9.59 -6.38
C ILE A 243 -13.80 9.81 -7.10
N ARG A 244 -12.78 8.98 -6.82
CA ARG A 244 -11.51 9.00 -7.56
C ARG A 244 -11.71 8.75 -9.04
N GLY A 245 -12.56 7.78 -9.41
CA GLY A 245 -12.94 7.53 -10.79
C GLY A 245 -13.65 8.74 -11.43
N CYS A 246 -14.58 9.35 -10.70
CA CYS A 246 -15.23 10.59 -11.14
C CYS A 246 -14.21 11.73 -11.32
N LEU A 247 -13.30 11.92 -10.38
CA LEU A 247 -12.30 12.98 -10.42
C LEU A 247 -11.35 12.85 -11.62
N ASN A 248 -10.97 11.63 -12.00
CA ASN A 248 -10.17 11.38 -13.19
C ASN A 248 -10.80 11.99 -14.46
N VAL A 249 -12.11 11.90 -14.60
CA VAL A 249 -12.87 12.52 -15.71
C VAL A 249 -13.03 14.00 -15.48
N LEU A 250 -13.39 14.41 -14.27
CA LEU A 250 -13.64 15.83 -13.94
C LEU A 250 -12.38 16.69 -14.09
N ILE A 251 -11.18 16.17 -13.83
CA ILE A 251 -9.93 16.91 -14.09
C ILE A 251 -9.86 17.28 -15.58
N VAL A 252 -10.06 16.31 -16.47
CA VAL A 252 -9.98 16.54 -17.92
C VAL A 252 -11.09 17.50 -18.38
N VAL A 253 -12.35 17.21 -18.02
CA VAL A 253 -13.50 18.04 -18.38
C VAL A 253 -13.38 19.46 -17.80
N GLY A 254 -12.90 19.54 -16.53
CA GLY A 254 -12.72 20.81 -15.83
C GLY A 254 -11.70 21.71 -16.51
N VAL A 255 -10.58 21.15 -16.97
CA VAL A 255 -9.55 21.92 -17.70
C VAL A 255 -10.16 22.62 -18.93
N PHE A 256 -10.91 21.88 -19.74
CA PHE A 256 -11.43 22.41 -21.00
C PHE A 256 -12.72 23.24 -20.86
N ARG A 257 -13.65 22.83 -19.98
CA ARG A 257 -14.98 23.45 -19.87
C ARG A 257 -15.13 24.45 -18.73
N LEU A 258 -14.34 24.30 -17.64
CA LEU A 258 -14.50 25.13 -16.45
C LEU A 258 -13.36 26.14 -16.30
N LEU A 259 -12.12 25.68 -16.51
CA LEU A 259 -10.92 26.51 -16.36
C LEU A 259 -10.50 27.21 -17.65
N GLY A 260 -11.02 26.80 -18.82
CA GLY A 260 -10.66 27.34 -20.13
C GLY A 260 -9.15 27.24 -20.43
N SER A 261 -8.48 26.23 -19.89
CA SER A 261 -7.03 26.08 -19.95
C SER A 261 -6.62 25.11 -21.06
N GLY A 262 -5.34 25.19 -21.49
CA GLY A 262 -4.79 24.28 -22.47
C GLY A 262 -4.61 22.85 -21.93
N ALA A 263 -4.45 21.88 -22.84
CA ALA A 263 -4.35 20.45 -22.54
C ALA A 263 -3.28 20.08 -21.51
N GLY A 264 -2.17 20.84 -21.46
CA GLY A 264 -1.10 20.66 -20.46
C GLY A 264 -1.56 20.81 -19.02
N ALA A 265 -2.63 21.58 -18.77
CA ALA A 265 -3.18 21.78 -17.43
C ALA A 265 -3.72 20.46 -16.82
N VAL A 266 -4.12 19.47 -17.64
CA VAL A 266 -4.50 18.13 -17.14
C VAL A 266 -3.32 17.48 -16.42
N GLY A 267 -2.13 17.57 -17.01
CA GLY A 267 -0.90 17.06 -16.38
C GLY A 267 -0.55 17.81 -15.11
N TYR A 268 -0.65 19.14 -15.08
CA TYR A 268 -0.35 19.95 -13.89
C TYR A 268 -1.31 19.66 -12.74
N LEU A 269 -2.60 19.54 -13.02
CA LEU A 269 -3.60 19.20 -12.00
C LEU A 269 -3.42 17.78 -11.45
N THR A 270 -3.07 16.82 -12.33
CA THR A 270 -2.79 15.45 -11.90
C THR A 270 -1.50 15.40 -11.08
N ALA A 271 -0.45 16.13 -11.49
CA ALA A 271 0.79 16.25 -10.74
C ALA A 271 0.58 16.90 -9.36
N ALA A 272 -0.32 17.87 -9.25
CA ALA A 272 -0.66 18.52 -7.99
C ALA A 272 -1.20 17.52 -6.96
N VAL A 273 -2.01 16.55 -7.38
CA VAL A 273 -2.44 15.42 -6.52
C VAL A 273 -1.23 14.61 -6.04
N GLY A 274 -0.25 14.36 -6.92
CA GLY A 274 1.00 13.68 -6.56
C GLY A 274 1.83 14.45 -5.52
N VAL A 275 2.02 15.76 -5.71
CA VAL A 275 2.72 16.65 -4.74
C VAL A 275 2.01 16.60 -3.39
N GLY A 276 0.69 16.77 -3.40
CA GLY A 276 -0.11 16.68 -2.19
C GLY A 276 0.05 15.34 -1.48
N GLY A 277 0.06 14.25 -2.24
CA GLY A 277 0.28 12.90 -1.72
C GLY A 277 1.61 12.76 -0.96
N LEU A 278 2.70 13.32 -1.51
CA LEU A 278 3.99 13.36 -0.83
C LEU A 278 3.93 14.14 0.49
N VAL A 279 3.31 15.32 0.48
CA VAL A 279 3.12 16.13 1.71
C VAL A 279 2.27 15.39 2.73
N GLY A 280 1.17 14.78 2.28
CA GLY A 280 0.26 14.00 3.13
C GLY A 280 0.93 12.77 3.77
N ALA A 281 1.86 12.12 3.06
CA ALA A 281 2.62 11.00 3.60
C ALA A 281 3.45 11.38 4.82
N PHE A 282 4.08 12.58 4.82
CA PHE A 282 4.75 13.10 6.01
C PHE A 282 3.76 13.40 7.14
N GLY A 283 2.58 13.96 6.82
CA GLY A 283 1.51 14.19 7.80
C GLY A 283 1.01 12.88 8.42
N ALA A 284 0.89 11.82 7.64
CA ALA A 284 0.46 10.51 8.10
C ALA A 284 1.39 9.88 9.14
N LEU A 285 2.69 10.23 9.16
CA LEU A 285 3.62 9.79 10.21
C LEU A 285 3.18 10.22 11.61
N SER A 286 2.45 11.34 11.73
CA SER A 286 1.92 11.84 13.01
C SER A 286 0.76 10.99 13.55
N LEU A 287 0.22 10.06 12.76
CA LEU A 287 -0.89 9.19 13.13
C LEU A 287 -0.44 7.92 13.89
N LYS A 288 0.88 7.69 14.00
CA LYS A 288 1.44 6.55 14.73
C LYS A 288 0.90 6.52 16.17
N GLY A 289 0.40 5.35 16.60
CA GLY A 289 -0.10 5.15 17.96
C GLY A 289 -1.36 5.94 18.30
N ARG A 290 -2.08 6.52 17.31
CA ARG A 290 -3.31 7.30 17.51
C ARG A 290 -4.56 6.52 17.13
N ARG A 291 -5.72 7.07 17.51
CA ARG A 291 -7.03 6.67 17.00
C ARG A 291 -7.11 7.10 15.53
N LEU A 292 -7.61 6.25 14.67
CA LEU A 292 -7.50 6.43 13.21
C LEU A 292 -8.84 6.58 12.48
N ALA A 293 -9.97 6.20 13.11
CA ALA A 293 -11.25 6.25 12.42
C ALA A 293 -11.75 7.69 12.20
N VAL A 294 -11.51 8.60 13.15
CA VAL A 294 -11.82 10.03 12.97
C VAL A 294 -10.89 10.67 11.93
N PRO A 295 -9.54 10.54 11.99
CA PRO A 295 -8.65 10.99 10.92
C PRO A 295 -9.02 10.45 9.54
N PHE A 296 -9.40 9.16 9.42
CA PHE A 296 -9.92 8.58 8.19
C PHE A 296 -11.17 9.30 7.69
N GLY A 297 -12.16 9.54 8.56
CA GLY A 297 -13.36 10.28 8.19
C GLY A 297 -13.07 11.73 7.77
N VAL A 298 -12.17 12.42 8.49
CA VAL A 298 -11.75 13.79 8.15
C VAL A 298 -11.05 13.83 6.80
N SER A 299 -10.17 12.86 6.50
CA SER A 299 -9.50 12.80 5.19
C SER A 299 -10.50 12.61 4.04
N LEU A 300 -11.58 11.83 4.23
CA LEU A 300 -12.65 11.72 3.23
C LEU A 300 -13.40 13.04 3.00
N VAL A 301 -13.59 13.86 4.04
CA VAL A 301 -14.14 15.22 3.87
C VAL A 301 -13.18 16.08 3.04
N PHE A 302 -11.88 16.03 3.34
CA PHE A 302 -10.86 16.75 2.56
C PHE A 302 -10.60 16.15 1.17
N TRP A 303 -11.11 14.96 0.87
CA TRP A 303 -11.22 14.45 -0.48
C TRP A 303 -12.32 15.17 -1.29
N GLY A 304 -13.49 15.39 -0.69
CA GLY A 304 -14.66 15.95 -1.37
C GLY A 304 -14.70 17.47 -1.39
N LEU A 305 -14.41 18.13 -0.28
CA LEU A 305 -14.54 19.58 -0.12
C LEU A 305 -13.73 20.39 -1.15
N PRO A 306 -12.43 20.09 -1.40
CA PRO A 306 -11.68 20.80 -2.42
C PRO A 306 -12.27 20.65 -3.82
N ILE A 307 -12.87 19.50 -4.15
CA ILE A 307 -13.54 19.29 -5.44
C ILE A 307 -14.71 20.28 -5.59
N ILE A 308 -15.50 20.49 -4.54
CA ILE A 308 -16.57 21.52 -4.53
C ILE A 308 -15.99 22.91 -4.74
N LEU A 309 -14.88 23.23 -4.05
CA LEU A 309 -14.25 24.54 -4.10
C LEU A 309 -13.65 24.87 -5.47
N VAL A 310 -13.24 23.89 -6.26
CA VAL A 310 -12.84 24.11 -7.67
C VAL A 310 -14.02 24.68 -8.48
N ALA A 311 -15.26 24.25 -8.22
CA ALA A 311 -16.42 24.83 -8.85
C ALA A 311 -16.70 26.27 -8.40
N ALA A 312 -16.40 26.61 -7.15
CA ALA A 312 -16.59 27.96 -6.61
C ALA A 312 -15.55 28.96 -7.17
N TRP A 313 -14.29 28.50 -7.26
CA TRP A 313 -13.16 29.29 -7.76
C TRP A 313 -12.48 28.64 -8.96
N PRO A 314 -13.04 28.79 -10.17
CA PRO A 314 -12.56 28.11 -11.37
C PRO A 314 -11.29 28.78 -11.95
N HIS A 315 -10.22 28.85 -11.16
CA HIS A 315 -8.92 29.32 -11.58
C HIS A 315 -7.88 28.20 -11.49
N LEU A 316 -6.99 28.12 -12.48
CA LEU A 316 -6.00 27.03 -12.55
C LEU A 316 -5.14 26.98 -11.27
N ALA A 317 -4.66 28.10 -10.78
CA ALA A 317 -3.84 28.15 -9.56
C ALA A 317 -4.61 27.64 -8.32
N ALA A 318 -5.88 28.02 -8.17
CA ALA A 318 -6.73 27.52 -7.09
C ALA A 318 -6.95 26.01 -7.22
N ALA A 319 -7.25 25.52 -8.44
CA ALA A 319 -7.44 24.09 -8.71
C ALA A 319 -6.18 23.27 -8.40
N VAL A 320 -4.97 23.77 -8.72
CA VAL A 320 -3.69 23.13 -8.36
C VAL A 320 -3.57 22.97 -6.85
N VAL A 321 -3.80 24.04 -6.08
CA VAL A 321 -3.72 23.97 -4.60
C VAL A 321 -4.77 23.04 -4.02
N LEU A 322 -6.03 23.15 -4.50
CA LEU A 322 -7.13 22.32 -4.02
C LEU A 322 -6.93 20.84 -4.33
N LEU A 323 -6.41 20.49 -5.51
CA LEU A 323 -6.10 19.11 -5.84
C LEU A 323 -4.84 18.59 -5.11
N ALA A 324 -3.90 19.45 -4.75
CA ALA A 324 -2.83 19.06 -3.83
C ALA A 324 -3.39 18.70 -2.44
N VAL A 325 -4.41 19.41 -1.94
CA VAL A 325 -5.11 19.04 -0.69
C VAL A 325 -5.80 17.68 -0.84
N VAL A 326 -6.44 17.39 -1.98
CA VAL A 326 -7.00 16.06 -2.26
C VAL A 326 -5.92 14.98 -2.19
N GLY A 327 -4.76 15.23 -2.79
CA GLY A 327 -3.63 14.29 -2.73
C GLY A 327 -3.11 14.05 -1.32
N ALA A 328 -2.99 15.11 -0.51
CA ALA A 328 -2.60 15.00 0.88
C ALA A 328 -3.63 14.18 1.69
N ALA A 329 -4.90 14.45 1.49
CA ALA A 329 -6.00 13.70 2.10
C ALA A 329 -5.97 12.20 1.70
N ASN A 330 -5.65 11.89 0.45
CA ASN A 330 -5.51 10.51 -0.03
C ASN A 330 -4.43 9.74 0.74
N SER A 331 -3.25 10.32 0.93
CA SER A 331 -2.18 9.64 1.67
C SER A 331 -2.52 9.40 3.13
N VAL A 332 -3.18 10.35 3.78
CA VAL A 332 -3.66 10.21 5.16
C VAL A 332 -4.75 9.13 5.23
N GLU A 333 -5.68 9.11 4.29
CA GLU A 333 -6.74 8.14 4.15
C GLU A 333 -6.18 6.72 3.99
N ASP A 334 -5.27 6.51 3.04
CA ASP A 334 -4.63 5.22 2.78
C ASP A 334 -3.98 4.65 4.04
N VAL A 335 -3.13 5.44 4.72
CA VAL A 335 -2.45 5.01 5.96
C VAL A 335 -3.47 4.69 7.06
N ALA A 336 -4.47 5.54 7.25
CA ALA A 336 -5.45 5.36 8.30
C ALA A 336 -6.32 4.11 8.06
N VAL A 337 -6.83 3.91 6.83
CA VAL A 337 -7.74 2.80 6.54
C VAL A 337 -7.03 1.46 6.53
N PHE A 338 -5.82 1.37 5.94
CA PHE A 338 -5.09 0.11 5.95
C PHE A 338 -4.68 -0.30 7.36
N THR A 339 -4.26 0.65 8.20
CA THR A 339 -3.96 0.36 9.61
C THR A 339 -5.23 -0.05 10.38
N LEU A 340 -6.38 0.58 10.11
CA LEU A 340 -7.66 0.16 10.71
C LEU A 340 -8.04 -1.26 10.29
N PHE A 341 -7.88 -1.64 9.02
CA PHE A 341 -8.10 -3.02 8.59
C PHE A 341 -7.19 -4.00 9.34
N GLN A 342 -5.92 -3.67 9.50
CA GLN A 342 -4.96 -4.50 10.25
C GLN A 342 -5.32 -4.63 11.74
N ARG A 343 -5.90 -3.59 12.36
CA ARG A 343 -6.35 -3.63 13.76
C ARG A 343 -7.68 -4.36 13.99
N ILE A 344 -8.58 -4.34 12.99
CA ILE A 344 -9.96 -4.83 13.14
C ILE A 344 -10.13 -6.25 12.59
N VAL A 345 -9.41 -6.58 11.52
CA VAL A 345 -9.55 -7.85 10.80
C VAL A 345 -8.51 -8.84 11.27
N PRO A 346 -8.90 -10.07 11.68
CA PRO A 346 -7.94 -11.11 12.04
C PRO A 346 -7.00 -11.45 10.89
N ASP A 347 -5.71 -11.69 11.18
CA ASP A 347 -4.65 -11.95 10.18
C ASP A 347 -4.96 -13.09 9.22
N VAL A 348 -5.54 -14.16 9.73
CA VAL A 348 -5.91 -15.35 8.94
C VAL A 348 -6.81 -15.01 7.73
N VAL A 349 -7.58 -13.92 7.83
CA VAL A 349 -8.51 -13.49 6.79
C VAL A 349 -8.19 -12.12 6.20
N LEU A 350 -7.21 -11.40 6.75
CA LEU A 350 -6.85 -10.04 6.35
C LEU A 350 -6.54 -9.94 4.84
N THR A 351 -5.69 -10.83 4.32
CA THR A 351 -5.32 -10.85 2.90
C THR A 351 -6.55 -11.01 1.99
N ARG A 352 -7.53 -11.82 2.39
CA ARG A 352 -8.77 -12.01 1.64
C ARG A 352 -9.64 -10.76 1.64
N VAL A 353 -9.77 -10.11 2.81
CA VAL A 353 -10.51 -8.85 2.95
C VAL A 353 -9.85 -7.75 2.11
N LEU A 354 -8.54 -7.59 2.17
CA LEU A 354 -7.80 -6.61 1.37
C LEU A 354 -7.94 -6.88 -0.13
N GLY A 355 -7.91 -8.15 -0.55
CA GLY A 355 -8.16 -8.53 -1.96
C GLY A 355 -9.54 -8.06 -2.45
N ILE A 356 -10.57 -8.17 -1.62
CA ILE A 356 -11.92 -7.67 -1.94
C ILE A 356 -11.93 -6.15 -2.00
N VAL A 357 -11.30 -5.47 -1.03
CA VAL A 357 -11.20 -4.00 -1.01
C VAL A 357 -10.57 -3.50 -2.31
N TRP A 358 -9.47 -4.10 -2.76
CA TRP A 358 -8.80 -3.74 -4.01
C TRP A 358 -9.67 -4.02 -5.25
N GLY A 359 -10.35 -5.17 -5.31
CA GLY A 359 -11.26 -5.50 -6.41
C GLY A 359 -12.43 -4.52 -6.51
N LEU A 360 -13.07 -4.22 -5.37
CA LEU A 360 -14.15 -3.23 -5.29
C LEU A 360 -13.66 -1.83 -5.65
N ALA A 361 -12.47 -1.43 -5.19
CA ALA A 361 -11.89 -0.14 -5.49
C ALA A 361 -11.67 0.05 -7.01
N MET A 362 -11.08 -0.95 -7.69
CA MET A 362 -10.86 -0.89 -9.14
C MET A 362 -12.17 -0.83 -9.91
N GLY A 363 -13.16 -1.65 -9.52
CA GLY A 363 -14.50 -1.61 -10.10
C GLY A 363 -15.20 -0.26 -9.88
N ALA A 364 -15.08 0.28 -8.66
CA ALA A 364 -15.66 1.58 -8.31
C ALA A 364 -15.03 2.73 -9.12
N ILE A 365 -13.70 2.72 -9.33
CA ILE A 365 -13.02 3.69 -10.20
C ILE A 365 -13.57 3.62 -11.64
N ALA A 366 -13.72 2.41 -12.18
CA ALA A 366 -14.26 2.21 -13.52
C ALA A 366 -15.70 2.76 -13.65
N ILE A 367 -16.57 2.40 -12.70
CA ILE A 367 -17.96 2.86 -12.66
C ILE A 367 -18.02 4.38 -12.44
N GLY A 368 -17.20 4.93 -11.55
CA GLY A 368 -17.12 6.35 -11.28
C GLY A 368 -16.72 7.16 -12.52
N SER A 369 -15.79 6.65 -13.33
CA SER A 369 -15.40 7.29 -14.59
C SER A 369 -16.57 7.42 -15.56
N VAL A 370 -17.43 6.40 -15.66
CA VAL A 370 -18.64 6.45 -16.51
C VAL A 370 -19.71 7.34 -15.88
N ALA A 371 -19.94 7.19 -14.56
CA ALA A 371 -20.94 7.97 -13.85
C ALA A 371 -20.67 9.48 -13.94
N ALA A 372 -19.40 9.89 -13.87
CA ALA A 372 -19.01 11.29 -14.02
C ALA A 372 -19.48 11.88 -15.35
N THR A 373 -19.43 11.11 -16.45
CA THR A 373 -19.88 11.59 -17.76
C THR A 373 -21.38 11.80 -17.79
N GLY A 374 -22.15 10.90 -17.18
CA GLY A 374 -23.60 11.04 -17.02
C GLY A 374 -23.97 12.26 -16.16
N ILE A 375 -23.26 12.44 -15.03
CA ILE A 375 -23.47 13.60 -14.15
C ILE A 375 -23.17 14.90 -14.91
N VAL A 376 -22.04 14.97 -15.63
CA VAL A 376 -21.70 16.15 -16.45
C VAL A 376 -22.74 16.43 -17.53
N ALA A 377 -23.29 15.39 -18.17
CA ALA A 377 -24.34 15.54 -19.19
C ALA A 377 -25.67 16.06 -18.62
N LEU A 378 -26.03 15.62 -17.40
CA LEU A 378 -27.30 15.98 -16.76
C LEU A 378 -27.27 17.37 -16.11
N VAL A 379 -26.21 17.72 -15.40
CA VAL A 379 -26.16 18.93 -14.57
C VAL A 379 -25.10 19.95 -15.03
N GLY A 380 -24.32 19.63 -16.05
CA GLY A 380 -23.22 20.47 -16.53
C GLY A 380 -21.93 20.29 -15.70
N SER A 381 -20.81 20.77 -16.26
CA SER A 381 -19.48 20.54 -15.66
C SER A 381 -19.33 21.16 -14.28
N ARG A 382 -19.79 22.40 -14.07
CA ARG A 382 -19.66 23.11 -12.79
C ARG A 382 -20.42 22.41 -11.65
N ALA A 383 -21.71 22.08 -11.90
CA ALA A 383 -22.52 21.37 -10.91
C ALA A 383 -22.04 19.95 -10.67
N ALA A 384 -21.44 19.29 -11.66
CA ALA A 384 -20.86 17.97 -11.51
C ALA A 384 -19.73 17.95 -10.45
N PHE A 385 -18.86 18.96 -10.40
CA PHE A 385 -17.85 19.09 -9.33
C PHE A 385 -18.51 19.21 -7.94
N VAL A 386 -19.63 19.95 -7.83
CA VAL A 386 -20.35 20.09 -6.55
C VAL A 386 -20.99 18.76 -6.16
N VAL A 387 -21.71 18.12 -7.07
CA VAL A 387 -22.40 16.85 -6.80
C VAL A 387 -21.42 15.76 -6.38
N VAL A 388 -20.36 15.56 -7.18
CA VAL A 388 -19.34 14.53 -6.90
C VAL A 388 -18.58 14.86 -5.62
N GLY A 389 -18.17 16.12 -5.43
CA GLY A 389 -17.45 16.54 -4.23
C GLY A 389 -18.26 16.44 -2.94
N ALA A 390 -19.60 16.57 -3.01
CA ALA A 390 -20.48 16.50 -1.84
C ALA A 390 -20.69 15.06 -1.32
N ILE A 391 -20.50 14.03 -2.14
CA ILE A 391 -20.82 12.64 -1.78
C ILE A 391 -20.05 12.20 -0.53
N LEU A 392 -18.73 12.35 -0.50
CA LEU A 392 -17.91 11.89 0.65
C LEU A 392 -18.20 12.69 1.93
N PRO A 393 -18.22 14.04 1.94
CA PRO A 393 -18.56 14.80 3.13
C PRO A 393 -19.94 14.44 3.69
N LEU A 394 -20.95 14.29 2.83
CA LEU A 394 -22.29 13.89 3.25
C LEU A 394 -22.32 12.45 3.80
N THR A 395 -21.64 11.53 3.13
CA THR A 395 -21.52 10.14 3.62
C THR A 395 -20.86 10.11 5.00
N VAL A 396 -19.77 10.84 5.18
CA VAL A 396 -19.06 10.91 6.47
C VAL A 396 -19.97 11.52 7.54
N LEU A 397 -20.72 12.56 7.22
CA LEU A 397 -21.67 13.16 8.17
C LEU A 397 -22.71 12.15 8.67
N ILE A 398 -23.25 11.32 7.76
CA ILE A 398 -24.21 10.26 8.11
C ILE A 398 -23.58 9.22 9.03
N VAL A 399 -22.34 8.78 8.76
CA VAL A 399 -21.69 7.70 9.50
C VAL A 399 -20.76 8.19 10.62
N TRP A 400 -20.71 9.50 10.89
CA TRP A 400 -19.78 10.11 11.85
C TRP A 400 -19.80 9.45 13.23
N ARG A 401 -21.02 9.19 13.74
CA ARG A 401 -21.20 8.54 15.04
C ARG A 401 -20.61 7.12 15.06
N GLN A 402 -20.64 6.41 13.93
CA GLN A 402 -20.08 5.07 13.81
C GLN A 402 -18.54 5.12 13.79
N LEU A 403 -17.94 6.08 13.10
CA LEU A 403 -16.50 6.31 13.10
C LEU A 403 -15.97 6.65 14.51
N VAL A 404 -16.65 7.56 15.21
CA VAL A 404 -16.31 7.89 16.62
C VAL A 404 -16.43 6.67 17.54
N ARG A 405 -17.42 5.79 17.29
CA ARG A 405 -17.56 4.54 18.05
C ARG A 405 -16.39 3.60 17.78
N ILE A 406 -15.96 3.44 16.52
CA ILE A 406 -14.77 2.63 16.17
C ILE A 406 -13.54 3.17 16.92
N ASP A 407 -13.32 4.48 16.95
CA ASP A 407 -12.20 5.08 17.67
C ASP A 407 -12.22 4.84 19.20
N ARG A 408 -13.41 4.65 19.78
CA ARG A 408 -13.54 4.32 21.21
C ARG A 408 -13.28 2.86 21.52
N GLU A 409 -13.63 1.98 20.58
CA GLU A 409 -13.55 0.53 20.76
C GLU A 409 -12.22 -0.05 20.26
N VAL A 410 -11.59 0.58 19.27
CA VAL A 410 -10.30 0.19 18.70
C VAL A 410 -9.23 1.12 19.25
N LEU A 411 -8.84 0.91 20.49
CA LEU A 411 -7.77 1.69 21.11
C LEU A 411 -6.42 1.28 20.53
N PRO A 412 -5.51 2.25 20.25
CA PRO A 412 -4.15 1.90 19.95
C PRO A 412 -3.47 1.34 21.21
N PRO A 413 -2.73 0.25 21.11
CA PRO A 413 -1.98 -0.32 22.24
C PRO A 413 -0.72 0.50 22.50
N VAL A 414 -0.86 1.71 23.07
CA VAL A 414 0.23 2.69 23.18
C VAL A 414 1.28 2.24 24.19
N ASP A 415 0.84 1.76 25.35
CA ASP A 415 1.75 1.30 26.42
C ASP A 415 2.42 -0.01 26.01
N GLU A 416 1.65 -0.92 25.45
CA GLU A 416 2.12 -2.22 24.96
C GLU A 416 3.10 -2.04 23.79
N LEU A 417 2.81 -1.09 22.90
CA LEU A 417 3.68 -0.76 21.76
C LEU A 417 5.03 -0.23 22.22
N ALA A 418 5.04 0.63 23.25
CA ALA A 418 6.29 1.16 23.81
C ALA A 418 7.18 0.04 24.39
N ILE A 419 6.57 -0.98 24.99
CA ILE A 419 7.27 -2.15 25.53
C ILE A 419 7.82 -3.03 24.39
N VAL A 420 7.02 -3.31 23.37
CA VAL A 420 7.47 -4.06 22.18
C VAL A 420 8.62 -3.34 21.47
N GLU A 421 8.56 -2.01 21.34
CA GLU A 421 9.63 -1.20 20.74
C GLU A 421 10.93 -1.22 21.57
N GLY A 422 10.83 -1.43 22.88
CA GLY A 422 11.97 -1.55 23.78
C GLY A 422 12.74 -2.87 23.63
N VAL A 423 12.15 -3.91 23.03
CA VAL A 423 12.81 -5.21 22.84
C VAL A 423 13.69 -5.20 21.59
N PRO A 424 15.03 -5.32 21.73
CA PRO A 424 15.97 -5.17 20.60
C PRO A 424 15.72 -6.15 19.45
N MET A 425 15.31 -7.38 19.74
CA MET A 425 15.02 -8.39 18.71
C MET A 425 13.87 -8.00 17.79
N PHE A 426 12.92 -7.16 18.24
CA PHE A 426 11.81 -6.70 17.46
C PHE A 426 12.10 -5.38 16.71
N ALA A 427 13.30 -4.80 16.86
CA ALA A 427 13.68 -3.57 16.18
C ALA A 427 13.47 -3.61 14.66
N PRO A 428 13.76 -4.72 13.94
CA PRO A 428 13.57 -4.81 12.50
C PRO A 428 12.11 -4.88 12.03
N LEU A 429 11.15 -5.14 12.93
CA LEU A 429 9.73 -5.21 12.57
C LEU A 429 9.18 -3.88 12.09
N SER A 430 8.27 -3.93 11.12
CA SER A 430 7.48 -2.77 10.73
C SER A 430 6.61 -2.26 11.89
N ILE A 431 6.23 -0.99 11.86
CA ILE A 431 5.35 -0.41 12.88
C ILE A 431 4.03 -1.16 12.97
N ALA A 432 3.46 -1.55 11.83
CA ALA A 432 2.21 -2.32 11.78
C ALA A 432 2.36 -3.70 12.46
N ALA A 433 3.48 -4.40 12.23
CA ALA A 433 3.75 -5.68 12.89
C ALA A 433 3.94 -5.51 14.40
N LYS A 434 4.60 -4.42 14.84
CA LYS A 434 4.75 -4.10 16.27
C LYS A 434 3.41 -3.75 16.93
N GLU A 435 2.56 -2.94 16.27
CA GLU A 435 1.21 -2.63 16.76
C GLU A 435 0.34 -3.90 16.85
N HIS A 436 0.45 -4.78 15.85
CA HIS A 436 -0.27 -6.05 15.87
C HIS A 436 0.20 -6.93 17.06
N MET A 437 1.50 -7.07 17.25
CA MET A 437 2.07 -7.79 18.39
C MET A 437 1.64 -7.16 19.73
N ALA A 438 1.67 -5.83 19.84
CA ALA A 438 1.25 -5.10 21.02
C ALA A 438 -0.24 -5.35 21.35
N SER A 439 -1.09 -5.48 20.33
CA SER A 439 -2.52 -5.81 20.52
C SER A 439 -2.79 -7.25 20.98
N ARG A 440 -1.79 -8.14 20.87
CA ARG A 440 -1.85 -9.55 21.32
C ARG A 440 -1.25 -9.76 22.71
N LEU A 441 -0.65 -8.74 23.28
CA LEU A 441 -0.10 -8.82 24.63
C LEU A 441 -1.20 -9.03 25.67
N VAL A 442 -0.96 -9.96 26.57
CA VAL A 442 -1.81 -10.22 27.73
C VAL A 442 -1.10 -9.67 28.96
N GLU A 443 -1.77 -8.80 29.69
CA GLU A 443 -1.25 -8.28 30.96
C GLU A 443 -1.28 -9.39 32.03
N VAL A 444 -0.14 -9.60 32.69
CA VAL A 444 0.04 -10.59 33.76
C VAL A 444 0.51 -9.85 35.01
N PRO A 445 -0.39 -9.53 35.94
CA PRO A 445 -0.02 -8.99 37.24
C PRO A 445 0.57 -10.11 38.11
N VAL A 446 1.69 -9.85 38.79
CA VAL A 446 2.41 -10.84 39.62
C VAL A 446 2.65 -10.22 40.98
N THR A 447 2.44 -11.01 42.02
CA THR A 447 2.73 -10.61 43.42
C THR A 447 4.16 -10.92 43.81
N ALA A 448 4.71 -10.23 44.81
CA ALA A 448 6.03 -10.51 45.31
C ALA A 448 6.12 -11.97 45.86
N GLY A 449 7.17 -12.70 45.46
CA GLY A 449 7.38 -14.11 45.79
C GLY A 449 6.71 -15.09 44.81
N GLU A 450 5.91 -14.64 43.88
CA GLU A 450 5.25 -15.49 42.90
C GLU A 450 6.22 -15.97 41.82
N VAL A 451 6.13 -17.27 41.49
CA VAL A 451 6.96 -17.90 40.46
C VAL A 451 6.26 -17.74 39.10
N VAL A 452 6.88 -17.00 38.16
CA VAL A 452 6.37 -16.79 36.79
C VAL A 452 6.77 -17.94 35.87
N ILE A 453 7.99 -18.45 36.00
CA ILE A 453 8.55 -19.56 35.21
C ILE A 453 9.35 -20.48 36.14
N ARG A 454 9.23 -21.79 35.92
CA ARG A 454 10.09 -22.80 36.58
C ARG A 454 11.00 -23.48 35.58
N THR A 455 12.25 -23.69 35.97
CA THR A 455 13.20 -24.49 35.18
C THR A 455 12.64 -25.88 34.91
N GLY A 456 12.72 -26.34 33.66
CA GLY A 456 12.25 -27.67 33.24
C GLY A 456 10.79 -27.68 32.73
N GLU A 457 10.00 -26.66 32.97
CA GLU A 457 8.63 -26.53 32.40
C GLU A 457 8.65 -26.32 30.91
N THR A 458 7.55 -26.67 30.21
CA THR A 458 7.37 -26.38 28.79
C THR A 458 7.13 -24.88 28.59
N GLY A 459 7.84 -24.27 27.62
CA GLY A 459 7.67 -22.86 27.30
C GLY A 459 6.43 -22.63 26.44
N ASP A 460 5.51 -21.83 26.91
CA ASP A 460 4.26 -21.45 26.23
C ASP A 460 4.14 -19.95 25.93
N ARG A 461 4.89 -19.10 26.65
CA ARG A 461 4.82 -17.63 26.57
C ARG A 461 6.19 -16.98 26.59
N PHE A 462 6.26 -15.82 25.93
CA PHE A 462 7.35 -14.85 26.02
C PHE A 462 6.91 -13.72 26.95
N TYR A 463 7.77 -13.25 27.83
CA TYR A 463 7.43 -12.23 28.83
C TYR A 463 8.29 -10.99 28.68
N MET A 464 7.67 -9.81 28.88
CA MET A 464 8.31 -8.49 28.94
C MET A 464 7.94 -7.79 30.24
N VAL A 465 8.92 -7.16 30.90
CA VAL A 465 8.70 -6.48 32.18
C VAL A 465 8.22 -5.04 31.93
N ALA A 466 6.96 -4.76 32.29
CA ALA A 466 6.40 -3.43 32.22
C ALA A 466 6.70 -2.60 33.46
N ASP A 467 6.69 -3.24 34.64
CA ASP A 467 7.00 -2.61 35.92
C ASP A 467 7.40 -3.66 36.95
N GLY A 468 8.19 -3.25 37.95
CA GLY A 468 8.67 -4.13 39.00
C GLY A 468 10.05 -4.74 38.75
N THR A 469 10.44 -5.69 39.61
CA THR A 469 11.73 -6.39 39.57
C THR A 469 11.52 -7.88 39.80
N LEU A 470 12.19 -8.71 38.97
CA LEU A 470 12.14 -10.15 39.06
C LEU A 470 13.57 -10.72 39.21
N GLU A 471 13.70 -11.78 39.99
CA GLU A 471 14.92 -12.55 40.09
C GLU A 471 14.90 -13.72 39.10
N VAL A 472 15.95 -13.81 38.28
CA VAL A 472 16.14 -14.88 37.29
C VAL A 472 17.28 -15.78 37.79
N THR A 473 16.99 -17.05 38.01
CA THR A 473 17.97 -18.02 38.54
C THR A 473 18.19 -19.16 37.56
N ASN A 474 19.42 -19.26 37.02
CA ASN A 474 19.86 -20.32 36.12
C ASN A 474 21.25 -20.87 36.51
N GLY A 475 21.55 -20.96 37.82
CA GLY A 475 22.87 -21.19 38.38
C GLY A 475 23.56 -19.89 38.83
N VAL A 476 23.27 -18.78 38.18
CA VAL A 476 23.68 -17.41 38.59
C VAL A 476 22.40 -16.59 38.78
N ARG A 477 22.39 -15.76 39.84
CA ARG A 477 21.27 -14.83 40.08
C ARG A 477 21.44 -13.59 39.25
N ALA A 478 20.41 -13.25 38.50
CA ALA A 478 20.30 -11.99 37.72
C ALA A 478 18.96 -11.31 38.01
N GLU A 479 18.90 -10.02 37.89
CA GLU A 479 17.67 -9.25 38.03
C GLU A 479 17.13 -8.85 36.65
N ALA A 480 15.83 -9.04 36.44
CA ALA A 480 15.09 -8.48 35.31
C ALA A 480 14.24 -7.28 35.79
N ARG A 481 14.37 -6.16 35.13
CA ARG A 481 13.71 -4.87 35.42
C ARG A 481 12.88 -4.39 34.24
N ARG A 482 12.21 -3.27 34.42
CA ARG A 482 11.42 -2.63 33.34
C ARG A 482 12.22 -2.52 32.04
N GLY A 483 11.66 -3.03 30.95
CA GLY A 483 12.27 -3.09 29.62
C GLY A 483 13.01 -4.41 29.33
N ASP A 484 13.28 -5.22 30.36
CA ASP A 484 13.85 -6.54 30.16
C ASP A 484 12.79 -7.55 29.73
N PHE A 485 13.24 -8.66 29.15
CA PHE A 485 12.40 -9.74 28.66
C PHE A 485 13.03 -11.10 28.90
N PHE A 486 12.20 -12.14 28.96
CA PHE A 486 12.64 -13.51 29.23
C PHE A 486 11.68 -14.55 28.63
N GLY A 487 12.17 -15.80 28.55
CA GLY A 487 11.39 -16.93 28.05
C GLY A 487 11.55 -17.22 26.57
N GLU A 488 12.30 -16.40 25.81
CA GLU A 488 12.57 -16.54 24.38
C GLU A 488 13.34 -17.81 24.03
N LEU A 489 14.29 -18.24 24.89
CA LEU A 489 15.15 -19.42 24.66
C LEU A 489 14.33 -20.68 24.47
N ALA A 490 13.37 -20.90 25.39
CA ALA A 490 12.48 -22.06 25.34
C ALA A 490 11.63 -22.11 24.08
N LEU A 491 11.18 -20.94 23.60
CA LEU A 491 10.32 -20.84 22.42
C LEU A 491 11.10 -20.99 21.12
N LEU A 492 12.28 -20.37 21.01
CA LEU A 492 13.09 -20.38 19.79
C LEU A 492 13.80 -21.70 19.54
N ARG A 493 14.19 -22.40 20.59
CA ARG A 493 14.93 -23.69 20.52
C ARG A 493 14.05 -24.92 20.75
N ASP A 494 12.78 -24.72 21.07
CA ASP A 494 11.83 -25.78 21.43
C ASP A 494 12.36 -26.69 22.54
N ILE A 495 12.89 -26.07 23.61
CA ILE A 495 13.45 -26.73 24.77
C ILE A 495 12.69 -26.34 26.04
N PRO A 496 12.78 -27.13 27.12
CA PRO A 496 12.23 -26.72 28.41
C PRO A 496 12.81 -25.42 28.93
N ARG A 497 12.08 -24.75 29.83
CA ARG A 497 12.52 -23.50 30.50
C ARG A 497 13.87 -23.68 31.12
N THR A 498 14.79 -22.77 30.85
CA THR A 498 16.19 -22.85 31.23
C THR A 498 16.51 -22.12 32.53
N ALA A 499 15.57 -21.38 33.08
CA ALA A 499 15.72 -20.61 34.32
C ALA A 499 14.40 -20.56 35.08
N THR A 500 14.49 -20.36 36.40
CA THR A 500 13.36 -20.01 37.26
C THR A 500 13.30 -18.49 37.41
N VAL A 501 12.12 -17.91 37.26
CA VAL A 501 11.87 -16.46 37.37
C VAL A 501 10.85 -16.23 38.47
N ILE A 502 11.23 -15.45 39.49
CA ILE A 502 10.41 -15.14 40.66
C ILE A 502 10.29 -13.62 40.78
N ALA A 503 9.10 -13.11 41.05
CA ALA A 503 8.88 -11.70 41.29
C ALA A 503 9.46 -11.28 42.65
N SER A 504 10.44 -10.38 42.64
CA SER A 504 11.02 -9.83 43.89
C SER A 504 10.14 -8.74 44.48
N THR A 505 9.40 -8.01 43.63
CA THR A 505 8.41 -7.00 44.01
C THR A 505 7.09 -7.27 43.32
N ARG A 506 6.02 -6.61 43.73
CA ARG A 506 4.79 -6.59 42.92
C ARG A 506 5.15 -6.08 41.53
N SER A 507 4.90 -6.88 40.51
CA SER A 507 5.33 -6.63 39.15
C SER A 507 4.18 -6.73 38.17
N ARG A 508 4.30 -6.02 37.05
CA ARG A 508 3.39 -6.07 35.93
C ARG A 508 4.16 -6.51 34.69
N LEU A 509 3.76 -7.65 34.13
CA LEU A 509 4.37 -8.23 32.95
C LEU A 509 3.39 -8.17 31.79
N TYR A 510 3.90 -8.18 30.58
CA TYR A 510 3.15 -8.51 29.39
C TYR A 510 3.64 -9.85 28.82
N ALA A 511 2.70 -10.73 28.55
CA ALA A 511 2.96 -12.04 27.95
C ALA A 511 2.51 -12.07 26.50
N LEU A 512 3.30 -12.70 25.64
CA LEU A 512 2.95 -13.03 24.27
C LEU A 512 2.89 -14.55 24.14
N GLU A 513 1.79 -15.07 23.60
CA GLU A 513 1.61 -16.50 23.39
C GLU A 513 2.66 -17.05 22.41
N ARG A 514 3.00 -18.34 22.53
CA ARG A 514 4.01 -19.02 21.72
C ARG A 514 3.81 -18.80 20.22
N ASP A 515 2.59 -19.02 19.74
CA ASP A 515 2.28 -18.95 18.30
C ASP A 515 2.45 -17.53 17.76
N ASP A 516 2.00 -16.51 18.49
CA ASP A 516 2.15 -15.11 18.12
C ASP A 516 3.62 -14.68 18.14
N PHE A 517 4.39 -15.13 19.15
CA PHE A 517 5.83 -14.88 19.22
C PHE A 517 6.59 -15.52 18.07
N LEU A 518 6.34 -16.80 17.79
CA LEU A 518 6.98 -17.51 16.69
C LEU A 518 6.59 -16.94 15.34
N ALA A 519 5.34 -16.57 15.13
CA ALA A 519 4.90 -15.91 13.91
C ALA A 519 5.66 -14.59 13.66
N ALA A 520 5.84 -13.77 14.70
CA ALA A 520 6.59 -12.53 14.63
C ALA A 520 8.08 -12.75 14.30
N VAL A 521 8.71 -13.75 14.92
CA VAL A 521 10.14 -14.02 14.75
C VAL A 521 10.41 -14.80 13.46
N THR A 522 9.64 -15.84 13.15
CA THR A 522 9.88 -16.70 11.99
C THR A 522 9.38 -16.09 10.69
N GLY A 523 8.37 -15.24 10.76
CA GLY A 523 7.82 -14.52 9.60
C GLY A 523 8.77 -13.46 9.01
N HIS A 524 9.83 -13.07 9.73
CA HIS A 524 10.78 -12.03 9.34
C HIS A 524 12.23 -12.48 9.51
N SER A 525 12.97 -12.70 8.43
CA SER A 525 14.35 -13.20 8.46
C SER A 525 15.29 -12.35 9.33
N ALA A 526 15.14 -11.04 9.33
CA ALA A 526 15.93 -10.10 10.14
C ALA A 526 15.64 -10.25 11.64
N VAL A 527 14.41 -10.52 12.03
CA VAL A 527 14.01 -10.76 13.44
C VAL A 527 14.53 -12.11 13.89
N ARG A 528 14.46 -13.14 13.03
CA ARG A 528 15.04 -14.44 13.30
C ARG A 528 16.53 -14.35 13.57
N ALA A 529 17.28 -13.65 12.70
CA ALA A 529 18.72 -13.46 12.88
C ALA A 529 19.04 -12.70 14.17
N ALA A 530 18.27 -11.66 14.52
CA ALA A 530 18.43 -10.93 15.78
C ALA A 530 18.11 -11.82 17.00
N GLY A 531 17.09 -12.68 16.90
CA GLY A 531 16.74 -13.64 17.93
C GLY A 531 17.81 -14.71 18.12
N GLU A 532 18.35 -15.27 17.04
CA GLU A 532 19.43 -16.26 17.07
C GLU A 532 20.71 -15.68 17.68
N ALA A 533 21.11 -14.46 17.30
CA ALA A 533 22.25 -13.77 17.88
C ALA A 533 22.10 -13.54 19.40
N LEU A 534 20.90 -13.16 19.85
CA LEU A 534 20.59 -12.98 21.26
C LEU A 534 20.66 -14.29 22.03
N VAL A 535 20.17 -15.38 21.44
CA VAL A 535 20.23 -16.73 22.02
C VAL A 535 21.70 -17.18 22.21
N GLU A 536 22.54 -16.97 21.18
CA GLU A 536 23.96 -17.30 21.25
C GLU A 536 24.68 -16.49 22.33
N GLU A 537 24.43 -15.18 22.42
CA GLU A 537 24.97 -14.31 23.46
C GLU A 537 24.58 -14.78 24.86
N ARG A 538 23.31 -15.13 25.08
CA ARG A 538 22.83 -15.61 26.39
C ARG A 538 23.33 -17.00 26.75
N LEU A 539 23.60 -17.87 25.77
CA LEU A 539 24.22 -19.19 26.00
C LEU A 539 25.71 -19.09 26.31
N GLN A 540 26.42 -18.10 25.75
CA GLN A 540 27.86 -17.88 26.07
C GLN A 540 28.07 -17.26 27.44
N ARG A 541 27.09 -16.61 28.04
CA ARG A 541 27.15 -16.05 29.42
C ARG A 541 26.80 -17.07 30.52
N ARG A 542 26.54 -18.32 30.13
CA ARG A 542 26.39 -19.48 31.06
C ARG A 542 27.70 -20.17 31.30
#